data_8b864b4ae2ed3cedb308e39e84f05cfe
#
_entry.id   8b864b4ae2ed3cedb308e39e84f05cfe
#
_cell.length_a   1.000
_cell.length_b   1.000
_cell.length_c   1.000
_cell.angle_alpha   90.00
_cell.angle_beta   90.00
_cell.angle_gamma   90.00
#
_symmetry.space_group_name_H-M   'P 1'
#
loop_
_entity.id
_entity.type
_entity.pdbx_description
1 polymer ?
#
loop_
_entity_poly.entity_id
_entity_poly.type
_entity_poly.pdbx_seq_one_letter_code
_entity_poly.pdbx_strand_id
1 'polypeptide(L)'
;MERAVRFSTKKSSETRLLRVGVDLIDRLGIDAVSVGKIADEAGLTRPTFYSYFESVPGLFATIWMEVGPQWLRRMSDLDARPEEFDGVERTIHRAMIEILTAAHRMPEAFEVVQPTVAEWWRGVQREGQFHAEKVSWLVGQRIGSELTAPIDPEVVTSGIASTVLAGMPVRSAMPDGRDVSVSLPELSGISAVTDDFDAKVIVAAIDVIARSGVKGASMIRVARRAQVSTGSIYPRFESLDEVIDRSFEHALRAVVADNLLRAKEAGTPADYGELIIAGLSPSRETWRNFRIEIHLEARHSPPLASRLAASIKESNDVIVTTSPYLRGIPLEVVSPVRYFIYALGIGIAVLHNAGIPVARLDHSRVSVEFARSIERMIG
;
A
#
# COMPACT_ATOMS: atom_id res chain seq x y z
N MET A 1 8.12 -22.12 -18.14
CA MET A 1 7.01 -22.57 -17.27
C MET A 1 7.50 -22.46 -15.82
N GLU A 2 7.35 -21.27 -15.25
CA GLU A 2 7.83 -20.93 -13.90
C GLU A 2 6.90 -21.56 -12.86
N ARG A 3 7.48 -22.17 -11.83
CA ARG A 3 6.72 -22.93 -10.84
C ARG A 3 5.87 -21.95 -10.00
N ALA A 4 4.56 -22.19 -9.94
CA ALA A 4 3.65 -21.49 -9.03
C ALA A 4 4.20 -21.50 -7.59
N VAL A 5 4.01 -20.40 -6.88
CA VAL A 5 4.43 -20.26 -5.47
C VAL A 5 3.71 -21.31 -4.61
N ARG A 6 4.42 -22.14 -3.86
CA ARG A 6 3.82 -23.24 -3.09
C ARG A 6 4.57 -23.47 -1.78
N PHE A 7 3.83 -23.83 -0.74
CA PHE A 7 4.40 -24.38 0.49
C PHE A 7 5.03 -25.75 0.28
N SER A 8 5.96 -26.14 1.16
CA SER A 8 6.50 -27.48 1.24
C SER A 8 5.39 -28.54 1.22
N THR A 9 5.63 -29.64 0.52
CA THR A 9 4.65 -30.75 0.39
C THR A 9 4.58 -31.66 1.62
N LYS A 10 5.40 -31.42 2.66
CA LYS A 10 5.37 -32.21 3.89
C LYS A 10 4.04 -32.02 4.62
N LYS A 11 3.35 -33.12 4.93
CA LYS A 11 2.10 -33.15 5.72
C LYS A 11 2.41 -33.11 7.23
N SER A 12 3.05 -32.04 7.72
CA SER A 12 3.27 -31.83 9.14
C SER A 12 2.18 -30.96 9.73
N SER A 13 1.99 -30.99 11.05
CA SER A 13 1.09 -30.07 11.75
C SER A 13 1.51 -28.62 11.53
N GLU A 14 2.80 -28.33 11.48
CA GLU A 14 3.35 -27.03 11.16
C GLU A 14 2.88 -26.52 9.78
N THR A 15 3.09 -27.32 8.71
CA THR A 15 2.65 -26.95 7.35
C THR A 15 1.12 -26.72 7.29
N ARG A 16 0.35 -27.46 8.08
CA ARG A 16 -1.10 -27.26 8.16
C ARG A 16 -1.44 -25.93 8.82
N LEU A 17 -0.76 -25.56 9.91
CA LEU A 17 -0.92 -24.27 10.57
C LEU A 17 -0.56 -23.10 9.63
N LEU A 18 0.54 -23.22 8.88
CA LEU A 18 0.95 -22.20 7.89
C LEU A 18 -0.10 -22.01 6.79
N ARG A 19 -0.61 -23.13 6.21
CA ARG A 19 -1.65 -23.05 5.16
C ARG A 19 -2.94 -22.42 5.67
N VAL A 20 -3.40 -22.84 6.86
CA VAL A 20 -4.58 -22.24 7.49
C VAL A 20 -4.32 -20.75 7.80
N GLY A 21 -3.13 -20.41 8.24
CA GLY A 21 -2.76 -19.01 8.46
C GLY A 21 -2.90 -18.16 7.20
N VAL A 22 -2.39 -18.64 6.06
CA VAL A 22 -2.53 -17.97 4.76
C VAL A 22 -3.99 -17.82 4.34
N ASP A 23 -4.77 -18.90 4.47
CA ASP A 23 -6.19 -18.88 4.12
C ASP A 23 -7.01 -17.93 5.00
N LEU A 24 -6.72 -17.88 6.30
CA LEU A 24 -7.36 -16.96 7.23
C LEU A 24 -6.99 -15.50 6.94
N ILE A 25 -5.76 -15.21 6.58
CA ILE A 25 -5.34 -13.86 6.17
C ILE A 25 -6.15 -13.42 4.95
N ASP A 26 -6.22 -14.26 3.90
CA ASP A 26 -6.95 -13.92 2.66
C ASP A 26 -8.45 -13.68 2.92
N ARG A 27 -9.08 -14.51 3.77
CA ARG A 27 -10.53 -14.43 4.02
C ARG A 27 -10.96 -13.39 5.05
N LEU A 28 -10.16 -13.17 6.09
CA LEU A 28 -10.57 -12.37 7.26
C LEU A 28 -9.74 -11.11 7.47
N GLY A 29 -8.61 -11.01 6.80
CA GLY A 29 -7.59 -9.99 7.04
C GLY A 29 -6.63 -10.34 8.18
N ILE A 30 -5.41 -9.85 8.06
CA ILE A 30 -4.30 -10.15 8.97
C ILE A 30 -4.62 -9.86 10.44
N ASP A 31 -5.37 -8.79 10.72
CA ASP A 31 -5.73 -8.36 12.07
C ASP A 31 -6.85 -9.21 12.71
N ALA A 32 -7.55 -10.00 11.93
CA ALA A 32 -8.60 -10.89 12.44
C ALA A 32 -8.09 -12.30 12.70
N VAL A 33 -6.84 -12.62 12.36
CA VAL A 33 -6.23 -13.92 12.60
C VAL A 33 -5.88 -14.06 14.08
N SER A 34 -6.21 -15.21 14.67
CA SER A 34 -5.91 -15.51 16.08
C SER A 34 -5.51 -16.97 16.26
N VAL A 35 -4.77 -17.25 17.32
CA VAL A 35 -4.34 -18.62 17.67
C VAL A 35 -5.54 -19.58 17.73
N GLY A 36 -6.67 -19.11 18.29
CA GLY A 36 -7.89 -19.92 18.36
C GLY A 36 -8.39 -20.32 16.98
N LYS A 37 -8.60 -19.34 16.09
CA LYS A 37 -9.08 -19.60 14.71
C LYS A 37 -8.13 -20.51 13.94
N ILE A 38 -6.81 -20.27 14.04
CA ILE A 38 -5.80 -21.10 13.37
C ILE A 38 -5.87 -22.55 13.87
N ALA A 39 -5.89 -22.76 15.19
CA ALA A 39 -5.92 -24.08 15.79
C ALA A 39 -7.20 -24.82 15.44
N ASP A 40 -8.35 -24.15 15.59
CA ASP A 40 -9.68 -24.72 15.33
C ASP A 40 -9.81 -25.15 13.86
N GLU A 41 -9.42 -24.30 12.91
CA GLU A 41 -9.53 -24.60 11.48
C GLU A 41 -8.47 -25.61 11.00
N ALA A 42 -7.30 -25.63 11.65
CA ALA A 42 -6.29 -26.66 11.43
C ALA A 42 -6.67 -28.02 12.04
N GLY A 43 -7.75 -28.11 12.83
CA GLY A 43 -8.09 -29.34 13.59
C GLY A 43 -7.01 -29.71 14.59
N LEU A 44 -6.39 -28.72 15.22
CA LEU A 44 -5.31 -28.84 16.20
C LEU A 44 -5.68 -28.09 17.49
N THR A 45 -4.88 -28.26 18.52
CA THR A 45 -5.08 -27.55 19.80
C THR A 45 -4.22 -26.29 19.86
N ARG A 46 -4.62 -25.31 20.71
CA ARG A 46 -3.78 -24.13 20.99
C ARG A 46 -2.39 -24.48 21.53
N PRO A 47 -2.23 -25.47 22.45
CA PRO A 47 -0.91 -25.94 22.84
C PRO A 47 -0.08 -26.46 21.66
N THR A 48 -0.70 -27.13 20.68
CA THR A 48 -0.01 -27.57 19.46
C THR A 48 0.47 -26.38 18.63
N PHE A 49 -0.30 -25.29 18.53
CA PHE A 49 0.18 -24.07 17.88
C PHE A 49 1.43 -23.54 18.59
N TYR A 50 1.38 -23.41 19.90
CA TYR A 50 2.50 -22.87 20.70
C TYR A 50 3.74 -23.78 20.71
N SER A 51 3.64 -25.06 20.30
CA SER A 51 4.81 -25.92 20.11
C SER A 51 5.61 -25.58 18.85
N TYR A 52 5.03 -24.80 17.92
CA TYR A 52 5.67 -24.37 16.66
C TYR A 52 5.93 -22.88 16.59
N PHE A 53 5.03 -22.07 17.13
CA PHE A 53 5.04 -20.61 17.01
C PHE A 53 4.77 -19.94 18.37
N GLU A 54 5.57 -18.95 18.72
CA GLU A 54 5.39 -18.21 19.97
C GLU A 54 4.17 -17.26 19.93
N SER A 55 3.86 -16.76 18.72
CA SER A 55 2.84 -15.76 18.48
C SER A 55 2.22 -15.89 17.08
N VAL A 56 1.13 -15.17 16.80
CA VAL A 56 0.56 -15.05 15.46
C VAL A 56 1.52 -14.27 14.53
N PRO A 57 2.16 -13.16 14.92
CA PRO A 57 3.20 -12.54 14.13
C PRO A 57 4.39 -13.46 13.82
N GLY A 58 4.78 -14.35 14.74
CA GLY A 58 5.81 -15.37 14.51
C GLY A 58 5.41 -16.38 13.43
N LEU A 59 4.13 -16.78 13.40
CA LEU A 59 3.60 -17.57 12.28
C LEU A 59 3.67 -16.80 10.96
N PHE A 60 3.34 -15.51 10.93
CA PHE A 60 3.44 -14.68 9.72
C PHE A 60 4.88 -14.56 9.24
N ALA A 61 5.84 -14.40 10.16
CA ALA A 61 7.26 -14.41 9.86
C ALA A 61 7.68 -15.73 9.18
N THR A 62 7.21 -16.87 9.68
CA THR A 62 7.52 -18.18 9.10
C THR A 62 6.87 -18.36 7.72
N ILE A 63 5.61 -17.94 7.55
CA ILE A 63 4.95 -17.92 6.24
C ILE A 63 5.79 -17.09 5.25
N TRP A 64 6.26 -15.91 5.67
CA TRP A 64 7.08 -15.06 4.82
C TRP A 64 8.41 -15.70 4.45
N MET A 65 9.11 -16.34 5.39
CA MET A 65 10.36 -17.05 5.09
C MET A 65 10.21 -18.13 4.03
N GLU A 66 9.10 -18.88 4.07
CA GLU A 66 8.87 -19.98 3.11
C GLU A 66 8.48 -19.48 1.71
N VAL A 67 7.69 -18.41 1.64
CA VAL A 67 7.00 -18.01 0.41
C VAL A 67 7.45 -16.64 -0.11
N GLY A 68 7.78 -15.71 0.76
CA GLY A 68 8.07 -14.32 0.43
C GLY A 68 9.18 -14.13 -0.61
N PRO A 69 10.35 -14.81 -0.52
CA PRO A 69 11.41 -14.64 -1.51
C PRO A 69 10.99 -15.05 -2.93
N GLN A 70 10.22 -16.13 -3.07
CA GLN A 70 9.70 -16.57 -4.36
C GLN A 70 8.61 -15.64 -4.88
N TRP A 71 7.72 -15.19 -3.98
CA TRP A 71 6.68 -14.24 -4.31
C TRP A 71 7.26 -12.91 -4.79
N LEU A 72 8.28 -12.34 -4.13
CA LEU A 72 8.95 -11.10 -4.57
C LEU A 72 9.56 -11.24 -5.97
N ARG A 73 10.21 -12.38 -6.26
CA ARG A 73 10.71 -12.65 -7.62
C ARG A 73 9.59 -12.67 -8.64
N ARG A 74 8.46 -13.32 -8.31
CA ARG A 74 7.28 -13.37 -9.18
C ARG A 74 6.66 -11.97 -9.37
N MET A 75 6.65 -11.15 -8.33
CA MET A 75 6.15 -9.77 -8.39
C MET A 75 7.03 -8.84 -9.22
N SER A 76 8.30 -9.12 -9.37
CA SER A 76 9.24 -8.36 -10.22
C SER A 76 9.35 -8.88 -11.65
N ASP A 77 8.78 -10.03 -11.96
CA ASP A 77 8.73 -10.58 -13.30
C ASP A 77 7.78 -9.77 -14.19
N LEU A 78 8.29 -9.17 -15.25
CA LEU A 78 7.52 -8.34 -16.19
C LEU A 78 6.43 -9.14 -16.93
N ASP A 79 6.64 -10.44 -17.11
CA ASP A 79 5.69 -11.32 -17.81
C ASP A 79 4.62 -11.91 -16.87
N ALA A 80 4.80 -11.78 -15.55
CA ALA A 80 3.79 -12.21 -14.59
C ALA A 80 2.54 -11.31 -14.67
N ARG A 81 1.39 -11.95 -14.51
CA ARG A 81 0.07 -11.31 -14.48
C ARG A 81 -0.64 -11.66 -13.16
N PRO A 82 -0.37 -10.92 -12.06
CA PRO A 82 -1.00 -11.22 -10.76
C PRO A 82 -2.53 -11.17 -10.81
N GLU A 83 -3.09 -10.36 -11.70
CA GLU A 83 -4.53 -10.30 -11.95
C GLU A 83 -5.12 -11.60 -12.48
N GLU A 84 -4.31 -12.46 -13.10
CA GLU A 84 -4.70 -13.77 -13.62
C GLU A 84 -4.46 -14.91 -12.62
N PHE A 85 -3.86 -14.63 -11.45
CA PHE A 85 -3.67 -15.65 -10.43
C PHE A 85 -5.02 -16.20 -9.96
N ASP A 86 -5.10 -17.51 -9.76
CA ASP A 86 -6.30 -18.20 -9.31
C ASP A 86 -6.03 -19.14 -8.14
N GLY A 87 -7.09 -19.66 -7.53
CA GLY A 87 -7.01 -20.66 -6.47
C GLY A 87 -5.95 -20.34 -5.40
N VAL A 88 -5.08 -21.30 -5.14
CA VAL A 88 -4.04 -21.22 -4.09
C VAL A 88 -3.03 -20.09 -4.39
N GLU A 89 -2.70 -19.84 -5.65
CA GLU A 89 -1.74 -18.79 -6.00
C GLU A 89 -2.29 -17.41 -5.66
N ARG A 90 -3.57 -17.15 -5.90
CA ARG A 90 -4.25 -15.90 -5.52
C ARG A 90 -4.33 -15.74 -4.00
N THR A 91 -4.69 -16.80 -3.28
CA THR A 91 -4.75 -16.78 -1.81
C THR A 91 -3.36 -16.45 -1.21
N ILE A 92 -2.30 -17.08 -1.72
CA ILE A 92 -0.93 -16.77 -1.30
C ILE A 92 -0.57 -15.33 -1.64
N HIS A 93 -0.87 -14.88 -2.85
CA HIS A 93 -0.57 -13.50 -3.30
C HIS A 93 -1.18 -12.47 -2.36
N ARG A 94 -2.44 -12.60 -2.02
CA ARG A 94 -3.16 -11.69 -1.12
C ARG A 94 -2.62 -11.71 0.29
N ALA A 95 -2.33 -12.90 0.82
CA ALA A 95 -1.73 -13.03 2.14
C ALA A 95 -0.33 -12.40 2.21
N MET A 96 0.50 -12.55 1.16
CA MET A 96 1.82 -11.93 1.11
C MET A 96 1.74 -10.41 1.09
N ILE A 97 0.80 -9.84 0.35
CA ILE A 97 0.57 -8.39 0.36
C ILE A 97 0.18 -7.91 1.75
N GLU A 98 -0.69 -8.63 2.46
CA GLU A 98 -1.08 -8.23 3.82
C GLU A 98 0.06 -8.34 4.81
N ILE A 99 0.85 -9.43 4.78
CA ILE A 99 2.02 -9.58 5.64
C ILE A 99 3.02 -8.46 5.37
N LEU A 100 3.36 -8.20 4.11
CA LEU A 100 4.29 -7.12 3.74
C LEU A 100 3.78 -5.76 4.20
N THR A 101 2.50 -5.50 3.99
CA THR A 101 1.86 -4.21 4.31
C THR A 101 1.83 -3.97 5.81
N ALA A 102 1.47 -4.97 6.61
CA ALA A 102 1.34 -4.84 8.06
C ALA A 102 2.66 -5.03 8.84
N ALA A 103 3.72 -5.52 8.18
CA ALA A 103 5.00 -5.84 8.83
C ALA A 103 5.57 -4.65 9.62
N HIS A 104 5.46 -3.43 9.09
CA HIS A 104 6.02 -2.22 9.74
C HIS A 104 5.53 -1.99 11.19
N ARG A 105 4.38 -2.55 11.57
CA ARG A 105 3.82 -2.47 12.92
C ARG A 105 3.87 -3.78 13.72
N MET A 106 4.47 -4.82 13.16
CA MET A 106 4.64 -6.15 13.76
C MET A 106 6.14 -6.49 13.88
N PRO A 107 6.81 -6.16 14.99
CA PRO A 107 8.27 -6.30 15.11
C PRO A 107 8.79 -7.68 14.71
N GLU A 108 8.18 -8.78 15.21
CA GLU A 108 8.58 -10.15 14.90
C GLU A 108 8.52 -10.47 13.38
N ALA A 109 7.47 -9.99 12.69
CA ALA A 109 7.35 -10.17 11.25
C ALA A 109 8.34 -9.25 10.51
N PHE A 110 8.53 -8.02 10.97
CA PHE A 110 9.43 -7.05 10.33
C PHE A 110 10.88 -7.50 10.36
N GLU A 111 11.35 -8.10 11.46
CA GLU A 111 12.71 -8.65 11.59
C GLU A 111 13.05 -9.69 10.51
N VAL A 112 12.04 -10.35 9.94
CA VAL A 112 12.21 -11.35 8.87
C VAL A 112 11.89 -10.76 7.49
N VAL A 113 10.86 -9.94 7.39
CA VAL A 113 10.43 -9.32 6.13
C VAL A 113 11.49 -8.38 5.59
N GLN A 114 11.99 -7.48 6.42
CA GLN A 114 12.91 -6.43 5.99
C GLN A 114 14.24 -6.98 5.40
N PRO A 115 14.95 -7.93 6.02
CA PRO A 115 16.17 -8.50 5.42
C PRO A 115 15.91 -9.22 4.09
N THR A 116 14.80 -9.95 3.98
CA THR A 116 14.39 -10.65 2.76
C THR A 116 14.14 -9.67 1.62
N VAL A 117 13.39 -8.60 1.91
CA VAL A 117 13.11 -7.52 0.95
C VAL A 117 14.39 -6.81 0.55
N ALA A 118 15.30 -6.53 1.49
CA ALA A 118 16.58 -5.90 1.22
C ALA A 118 17.49 -6.77 0.34
N GLU A 119 17.48 -8.09 0.53
CA GLU A 119 18.23 -9.01 -0.31
C GLU A 119 17.67 -9.06 -1.74
N TRP A 120 16.37 -9.19 -1.88
CA TRP A 120 15.70 -9.13 -3.18
C TRP A 120 16.02 -7.81 -3.89
N TRP A 121 15.92 -6.69 -3.19
CA TRP A 121 16.17 -5.36 -3.76
C TRP A 121 17.62 -5.19 -4.25
N ARG A 122 18.59 -5.69 -3.50
CA ARG A 122 19.99 -5.72 -3.97
C ARG A 122 20.15 -6.51 -5.27
N GLY A 123 19.37 -7.57 -5.45
CA GLY A 123 19.31 -8.32 -6.71
C GLY A 123 18.79 -7.43 -7.85
N VAL A 124 17.67 -6.74 -7.64
CA VAL A 124 17.07 -5.82 -8.61
C VAL A 124 18.04 -4.69 -9.02
N GLN A 125 18.76 -4.11 -8.06
CA GLN A 125 19.72 -3.04 -8.34
C GLN A 125 20.91 -3.46 -9.20
N ARG A 126 21.30 -4.74 -9.17
CA ARG A 126 22.41 -5.26 -10.02
C ARG A 126 22.10 -5.20 -11.51
N GLU A 127 20.83 -5.21 -11.88
CA GLU A 127 20.34 -5.07 -13.27
C GLU A 127 20.41 -3.62 -13.78
N GLY A 128 20.77 -2.66 -12.92
CA GLY A 128 20.93 -1.25 -13.24
C GLY A 128 19.86 -0.35 -12.61
N GLN A 129 20.18 0.94 -12.56
CA GLN A 129 19.34 1.92 -11.86
C GLN A 129 17.95 2.05 -12.50
N PHE A 130 17.87 2.18 -13.82
CA PHE A 130 16.58 2.31 -14.53
C PHE A 130 15.73 1.04 -14.38
N HIS A 131 16.36 -0.16 -14.35
CA HIS A 131 15.66 -1.40 -14.05
C HIS A 131 15.06 -1.36 -12.63
N ALA A 132 15.83 -0.90 -11.65
CA ALA A 132 15.34 -0.77 -10.27
C ALA A 132 14.15 0.21 -10.17
N GLU A 133 14.18 1.33 -10.89
CA GLU A 133 13.08 2.28 -10.98
C GLU A 133 11.82 1.62 -11.59
N LYS A 134 11.96 0.92 -12.72
CA LYS A 134 10.85 0.17 -13.35
C LYS A 134 10.26 -0.88 -12.42
N VAL A 135 11.10 -1.70 -11.78
CA VAL A 135 10.65 -2.75 -10.87
C VAL A 135 9.95 -2.14 -9.65
N SER A 136 10.43 -1.02 -9.11
CA SER A 136 9.76 -0.34 -8.00
C SER A 136 8.34 0.11 -8.38
N TRP A 137 8.14 0.65 -9.59
CA TRP A 137 6.82 1.02 -10.10
C TRP A 137 5.95 -0.21 -10.36
N LEU A 138 6.49 -1.25 -10.98
CA LEU A 138 5.76 -2.48 -11.28
C LEU A 138 5.25 -3.14 -10.00
N VAL A 139 6.15 -3.39 -9.04
CA VAL A 139 5.81 -4.05 -7.77
C VAL A 139 4.92 -3.14 -6.92
N GLY A 140 5.23 -1.83 -6.87
CA GLY A 140 4.39 -0.85 -6.20
C GLY A 140 2.98 -0.82 -6.78
N GLN A 141 2.85 -0.81 -8.11
CA GLN A 141 1.54 -0.86 -8.77
C GLN A 141 0.77 -2.14 -8.44
N ARG A 142 1.42 -3.31 -8.49
CA ARG A 142 0.78 -4.60 -8.21
C ARG A 142 0.26 -4.68 -6.77
N ILE A 143 1.07 -4.22 -5.81
CA ILE A 143 0.66 -4.12 -4.39
C ILE A 143 -0.49 -3.13 -4.23
N GLY A 144 -0.32 -1.94 -4.78
CA GLY A 144 -1.31 -0.87 -4.66
C GLY A 144 -2.65 -1.22 -5.31
N SER A 145 -2.65 -1.84 -6.48
CA SER A 145 -3.88 -2.29 -7.16
C SER A 145 -4.64 -3.30 -6.31
N GLU A 146 -3.96 -4.27 -5.69
CA GLU A 146 -4.63 -5.25 -4.83
C GLU A 146 -5.21 -4.59 -3.56
N LEU A 147 -4.52 -3.60 -2.98
CA LEU A 147 -5.02 -2.86 -1.82
C LEU A 147 -6.18 -1.92 -2.17
N THR A 148 -6.25 -1.42 -3.39
CA THR A 148 -7.31 -0.51 -3.86
C THR A 148 -8.44 -1.21 -4.60
N ALA A 149 -8.31 -2.49 -4.92
CA ALA A 149 -9.29 -3.28 -5.65
C ALA A 149 -10.74 -3.16 -5.12
N PRO A 150 -10.98 -3.18 -3.80
CA PRO A 150 -12.33 -3.05 -3.27
C PRO A 150 -12.94 -1.65 -3.45
N ILE A 151 -12.12 -0.66 -3.76
CA ILE A 151 -12.51 0.75 -3.85
C ILE A 151 -12.85 1.12 -5.28
N ASP A 152 -12.10 0.57 -6.24
CA ASP A 152 -12.36 0.75 -7.66
C ASP A 152 -11.98 -0.51 -8.46
N PRO A 153 -12.95 -1.39 -8.70
CA PRO A 153 -12.73 -2.61 -9.46
C PRO A 153 -12.32 -2.37 -10.92
N GLU A 154 -12.63 -1.19 -11.50
CA GLU A 154 -12.23 -0.86 -12.88
C GLU A 154 -10.72 -0.62 -13.00
N VAL A 155 -10.07 -0.21 -11.93
CA VAL A 155 -8.61 0.00 -11.91
C VAL A 155 -7.83 -1.30 -11.91
N VAL A 156 -8.36 -2.31 -11.25
CA VAL A 156 -7.74 -3.66 -11.20
C VAL A 156 -7.69 -4.29 -12.58
N THR A 157 -8.69 -4.01 -13.40
CA THR A 157 -8.78 -4.54 -14.75
C THR A 157 -7.84 -3.84 -15.73
N SER A 158 -7.18 -2.75 -15.34
CA SER A 158 -6.20 -2.11 -16.20
C SER A 158 -4.88 -2.88 -16.24
N GLY A 159 -4.85 -4.02 -16.89
CA GLY A 159 -3.62 -4.62 -17.42
C GLY A 159 -2.78 -3.63 -18.25
N ILE A 160 -3.33 -2.45 -18.49
CA ILE A 160 -2.69 -1.24 -19.05
C ILE A 160 -1.38 -0.95 -18.30
N ALA A 161 -1.38 -0.94 -16.96
CA ALA A 161 -0.20 -0.60 -16.20
C ALA A 161 0.93 -1.63 -16.36
N SER A 162 0.61 -2.91 -16.22
CA SER A 162 1.56 -3.99 -16.45
C SER A 162 2.04 -4.00 -17.91
N THR A 163 1.13 -3.76 -18.87
CA THR A 163 1.46 -3.68 -20.29
C THR A 163 2.35 -2.48 -20.59
N VAL A 164 2.05 -1.30 -20.05
CA VAL A 164 2.85 -0.08 -20.24
C VAL A 164 4.24 -0.27 -19.63
N LEU A 165 4.33 -0.75 -18.39
CA LEU A 165 5.61 -0.95 -17.71
C LEU A 165 6.45 -2.06 -18.37
N ALA A 166 5.82 -3.15 -18.82
CA ALA A 166 6.51 -4.20 -19.56
C ALA A 166 6.99 -3.72 -20.93
N GLY A 167 6.19 -2.90 -21.63
CA GLY A 167 6.54 -2.31 -22.92
C GLY A 167 7.58 -1.19 -22.89
N MET A 168 8.00 -0.73 -21.69
CA MET A 168 9.06 0.25 -21.57
C MET A 168 10.41 -0.30 -22.05
N PRO A 169 11.29 0.54 -22.63
CA PRO A 169 12.61 0.11 -23.07
C PRO A 169 13.43 -0.48 -21.92
N VAL A 170 14.36 -1.37 -22.26
CA VAL A 170 15.31 -1.96 -21.28
C VAL A 170 16.24 -0.88 -20.72
N ARG A 171 16.56 0.13 -21.53
CA ARG A 171 17.37 1.30 -21.13
C ARG A 171 16.60 2.56 -21.45
N SER A 172 16.61 3.54 -20.55
CA SER A 172 16.09 4.86 -20.84
C SER A 172 16.98 5.56 -21.88
N ALA A 173 16.36 6.32 -22.77
CA ALA A 173 17.08 7.26 -23.64
C ALA A 173 17.59 8.49 -22.88
N MET A 174 17.11 8.72 -21.66
CA MET A 174 17.62 9.76 -20.76
C MET A 174 18.93 9.30 -20.12
N PRO A 175 19.89 10.22 -19.90
CA PRO A 175 21.15 9.90 -19.22
C PRO A 175 20.88 9.34 -17.83
N ASP A 176 21.82 8.55 -17.31
CA ASP A 176 21.73 8.03 -15.94
C ASP A 176 21.45 9.17 -14.97
N GLY A 177 20.40 9.00 -14.19
CA GLY A 177 19.92 10.01 -13.26
C GLY A 177 21.02 10.38 -12.27
N ARG A 178 21.02 11.63 -11.86
CA ARG A 178 21.83 12.08 -10.72
C ARG A 178 21.39 11.29 -9.50
N ASP A 179 22.31 11.02 -8.60
CA ASP A 179 21.97 10.61 -7.24
C ASP A 179 21.09 11.72 -6.65
N VAL A 180 19.77 11.47 -6.75
CA VAL A 180 18.78 12.44 -6.30
C VAL A 180 18.75 12.30 -4.79
N SER A 181 19.61 13.02 -4.11
CA SER A 181 19.36 13.42 -2.73
C SER A 181 18.16 14.37 -2.76
N VAL A 182 16.97 13.81 -2.97
CA VAL A 182 15.74 14.58 -2.97
C VAL A 182 15.56 15.08 -1.55
N SER A 183 15.86 16.35 -1.35
CA SER A 183 15.36 17.10 -0.22
C SER A 183 13.83 17.07 -0.38
N LEU A 184 13.20 16.08 0.25
CA LEU A 184 11.75 15.99 0.26
C LEU A 184 11.27 17.24 1.00
N PRO A 185 10.52 18.13 0.34
CA PRO A 185 10.13 19.38 0.96
C PRO A 185 9.30 19.10 2.19
N GLU A 186 9.51 19.85 3.26
CA GLU A 186 8.62 19.82 4.42
C GLU A 186 7.22 20.17 3.95
N LEU A 187 6.36 19.19 4.02
CA LEU A 187 4.94 19.37 3.74
C LEU A 187 4.27 19.80 5.03
N SER A 188 3.35 20.73 4.93
CA SER A 188 2.50 21.10 6.06
C SER A 188 1.93 19.82 6.66
N GLY A 189 2.39 19.51 7.89
CA GLY A 189 2.06 18.25 8.54
C GLY A 189 0.55 18.13 8.71
N ILE A 190 -0.01 17.03 8.25
CA ILE A 190 -1.43 16.68 8.52
C ILE A 190 -1.67 16.61 10.03
N SER A 191 -0.61 16.43 10.80
CA SER A 191 -0.59 16.36 12.26
C SER A 191 -0.41 17.71 12.96
N ALA A 192 -0.64 18.85 12.29
CA ALA A 192 -0.55 20.15 12.95
C ALA A 192 -1.46 20.17 14.19
N VAL A 193 -0.87 20.43 15.33
CA VAL A 193 -1.62 20.59 16.58
C VAL A 193 -2.57 21.77 16.41
N THR A 194 -3.84 21.52 16.56
CA THR A 194 -4.89 22.53 16.50
C THR A 194 -5.61 22.61 17.83
N ASP A 195 -6.10 23.78 18.18
CA ASP A 195 -6.92 23.97 19.37
C ASP A 195 -8.38 23.54 19.17
N ASP A 196 -8.77 23.25 17.94
CA ASP A 196 -10.09 22.71 17.63
C ASP A 196 -10.20 21.28 18.19
N PHE A 197 -11.24 21.03 18.97
CA PHE A 197 -11.52 19.74 19.58
C PHE A 197 -11.68 18.62 18.55
N ASP A 198 -12.45 18.86 17.48
CA ASP A 198 -12.70 17.85 16.45
C ASP A 198 -11.40 17.49 15.72
N ALA A 199 -10.58 18.50 15.40
CA ALA A 199 -9.31 18.27 14.77
C ALA A 199 -8.33 17.50 15.68
N LYS A 200 -8.34 17.72 17.01
CA LYS A 200 -7.57 16.91 17.96
C LYS A 200 -7.99 15.43 17.94
N VAL A 201 -9.28 15.15 17.89
CA VAL A 201 -9.82 13.79 17.83
C VAL A 201 -9.44 13.13 16.50
N ILE A 202 -9.59 13.84 15.38
CA ILE A 202 -9.25 13.37 14.04
C ILE A 202 -7.75 13.03 13.94
N VAL A 203 -6.87 13.93 14.36
CA VAL A 203 -5.42 13.71 14.34
C VAL A 203 -5.02 12.53 15.25
N ALA A 204 -5.67 12.41 16.43
CA ALA A 204 -5.43 11.29 17.32
C ALA A 204 -5.88 9.95 16.71
N ALA A 205 -6.99 9.92 16.00
CA ALA A 205 -7.46 8.73 15.31
C ALA A 205 -6.50 8.30 14.19
N ILE A 206 -6.03 9.25 13.39
CA ILE A 206 -5.01 9.03 12.35
C ILE A 206 -3.76 8.37 12.98
N ASP A 207 -3.25 8.90 14.08
CA ASP A 207 -2.05 8.36 14.74
C ASP A 207 -2.29 6.96 15.35
N VAL A 208 -3.44 6.73 15.98
CA VAL A 208 -3.80 5.42 16.55
C VAL A 208 -3.88 4.35 15.46
N ILE A 209 -4.58 4.65 14.37
CA ILE A 209 -4.77 3.70 13.26
C ILE A 209 -3.45 3.44 12.55
N ALA A 210 -2.65 4.47 12.29
CA ALA A 210 -1.34 4.34 11.65
C ALA A 210 -0.39 3.38 12.39
N ARG A 211 -0.54 3.26 13.73
CA ARG A 211 0.32 2.43 14.59
C ARG A 211 -0.24 1.05 14.90
N SER A 212 -1.54 0.85 14.81
CA SER A 212 -2.18 -0.37 15.33
C SER A 212 -3.20 -1.00 14.39
N GLY A 213 -3.35 -0.46 13.18
CA GLY A 213 -4.41 -0.86 12.26
C GLY A 213 -5.80 -0.39 12.70
N VAL A 214 -6.77 -0.54 11.81
CA VAL A 214 -8.16 -0.13 12.06
C VAL A 214 -8.78 -0.96 13.19
N LYS A 215 -8.59 -2.28 13.19
CA LYS A 215 -9.12 -3.17 14.26
C LYS A 215 -8.47 -2.94 15.62
N GLY A 216 -7.26 -2.40 15.63
CA GLY A 216 -6.59 -1.98 16.86
C GLY A 216 -7.10 -0.65 17.42
N ALA A 217 -7.87 0.12 16.66
CA ALA A 217 -8.43 1.39 17.12
C ALA A 217 -9.67 1.17 18.00
N SER A 218 -9.89 2.09 18.93
CA SER A 218 -11.12 2.18 19.71
C SER A 218 -11.31 3.61 20.18
N MET A 219 -12.54 4.01 20.47
CA MET A 219 -12.85 5.35 20.97
C MET A 219 -12.04 5.70 22.24
N ILE A 220 -11.80 4.71 23.11
CA ILE A 220 -10.98 4.88 24.33
C ILE A 220 -9.52 5.21 23.97
N ARG A 221 -8.96 4.51 22.98
CA ARG A 221 -7.57 4.76 22.54
C ARG A 221 -7.44 6.12 21.87
N VAL A 222 -8.42 6.49 21.04
CA VAL A 222 -8.48 7.81 20.39
C VAL A 222 -8.60 8.92 21.45
N ALA A 223 -9.53 8.80 22.40
CA ALA A 223 -9.71 9.77 23.49
C ALA A 223 -8.41 9.95 24.31
N ARG A 224 -7.77 8.85 24.68
CA ARG A 224 -6.47 8.88 25.40
C ARG A 224 -5.40 9.61 24.59
N ARG A 225 -5.32 9.34 23.29
CA ARG A 225 -4.34 9.96 22.40
C ARG A 225 -4.62 11.45 22.19
N ALA A 226 -5.89 11.82 22.07
CA ALA A 226 -6.35 13.21 21.97
C ALA A 226 -6.27 13.99 23.29
N GLN A 227 -6.01 13.30 24.42
CA GLN A 227 -6.01 13.86 25.77
C GLN A 227 -7.37 14.46 26.17
N VAL A 228 -8.46 13.78 25.79
CA VAL A 228 -9.83 14.15 26.12
C VAL A 228 -10.58 12.99 26.76
N SER A 229 -11.73 13.24 27.36
CA SER A 229 -12.59 12.17 27.85
C SER A 229 -13.37 11.51 26.70
N THR A 230 -13.64 10.21 26.80
CA THR A 230 -14.50 9.52 25.83
C THR A 230 -15.89 10.16 25.78
N GLY A 231 -16.43 10.58 26.94
CA GLY A 231 -17.73 11.25 27.05
C GLY A 231 -17.80 12.59 26.30
N SER A 232 -16.67 13.29 26.12
CA SER A 232 -16.64 14.54 25.34
C SER A 232 -16.61 14.32 23.83
N ILE A 233 -16.28 13.10 23.35
CA ILE A 233 -16.27 12.78 21.92
C ILE A 233 -17.67 12.48 21.41
N TYR A 234 -18.46 11.66 22.11
CA TYR A 234 -19.77 11.18 21.65
C TYR A 234 -20.80 12.28 21.28
N PRO A 235 -20.82 13.48 21.87
CA PRO A 235 -21.69 14.55 21.40
C PRO A 235 -21.36 15.08 20.00
N ARG A 236 -20.18 14.76 19.46
CA ARG A 236 -19.65 15.28 18.18
C ARG A 236 -19.41 14.21 17.13
N PHE A 237 -19.24 12.96 17.55
CA PHE A 237 -19.00 11.78 16.72
C PHE A 237 -19.85 10.63 17.22
N GLU A 238 -20.77 10.15 16.41
CA GLU A 238 -21.71 9.09 16.79
C GLU A 238 -21.02 7.74 17.01
N SER A 239 -19.93 7.50 16.25
CA SER A 239 -19.22 6.22 16.24
C SER A 239 -17.74 6.37 15.92
N LEU A 240 -16.97 5.28 16.14
CA LEU A 240 -15.60 5.19 15.67
C LEU A 240 -15.53 5.23 14.14
N ASP A 241 -16.48 4.65 13.44
CA ASP A 241 -16.54 4.70 11.97
C ASP A 241 -16.65 6.13 11.45
N GLU A 242 -17.47 6.96 12.08
CA GLU A 242 -17.54 8.39 11.72
C GLU A 242 -16.22 9.10 11.96
N VAL A 243 -15.54 8.80 13.08
CA VAL A 243 -14.20 9.36 13.34
C VAL A 243 -13.23 8.94 12.25
N ILE A 244 -13.26 7.67 11.82
CA ILE A 244 -12.41 7.15 10.75
C ILE A 244 -12.69 7.87 9.43
N ASP A 245 -13.94 8.00 9.05
CA ASP A 245 -14.36 8.67 7.80
C ASP A 245 -13.92 10.13 7.76
N ARG A 246 -14.22 10.89 8.83
CA ARG A 246 -13.79 12.29 8.93
C ARG A 246 -12.27 12.45 8.98
N SER A 247 -11.56 11.47 9.55
CA SER A 247 -10.10 11.44 9.54
C SER A 247 -9.55 11.23 8.14
N PHE A 248 -10.14 10.32 7.37
CA PHE A 248 -9.74 10.07 6.00
C PHE A 248 -10.01 11.26 5.09
N GLU A 249 -11.20 11.85 5.15
CA GLU A 249 -11.55 13.04 4.40
C GLU A 249 -10.65 14.24 4.73
N HIS A 250 -10.37 14.46 6.01
CA HIS A 250 -9.50 15.54 6.46
C HIS A 250 -8.10 15.41 5.86
N ALA A 251 -7.52 14.23 6.01
CA ALA A 251 -6.19 13.95 5.54
C ALA A 251 -6.11 13.94 4.00
N LEU A 252 -7.12 13.39 3.32
CA LEU A 252 -7.18 13.37 1.86
C LEU A 252 -7.28 14.78 1.28
N ARG A 253 -8.13 15.64 1.85
CA ARG A 253 -8.23 17.06 1.44
C ARG A 253 -6.90 17.80 1.57
N ALA A 254 -6.19 17.62 2.69
CA ALA A 254 -4.88 18.23 2.91
C ALA A 254 -3.85 17.78 1.88
N VAL A 255 -3.79 16.46 1.58
CA VAL A 255 -2.87 15.90 0.58
C VAL A 255 -3.23 16.36 -0.83
N VAL A 256 -4.52 16.40 -1.18
CA VAL A 256 -4.97 16.88 -2.50
C VAL A 256 -4.62 18.34 -2.69
N ALA A 257 -4.86 19.20 -1.70
CA ALA A 257 -4.51 20.63 -1.78
C ALA A 257 -3.01 20.84 -2.01
N ASP A 258 -2.15 20.09 -1.30
CA ASP A 258 -0.70 20.17 -1.44
C ASP A 258 -0.23 19.62 -2.79
N ASN A 259 -0.81 18.50 -3.24
CA ASN A 259 -0.49 17.92 -4.56
C ASN A 259 -0.91 18.86 -5.71
N LEU A 260 -2.03 19.57 -5.58
CA LEU A 260 -2.48 20.54 -6.58
C LEU A 260 -1.55 21.77 -6.64
N LEU A 261 -1.03 22.23 -5.50
CA LEU A 261 -0.02 23.30 -5.49
C LEU A 261 1.22 22.89 -6.26
N ARG A 262 1.72 21.67 -6.02
CA ARG A 262 2.90 21.12 -6.74
C ARG A 262 2.63 20.86 -8.21
N ALA A 263 1.44 20.33 -8.54
CA ALA A 263 1.04 20.07 -9.92
C ALA A 263 0.93 21.35 -10.76
N LYS A 264 0.71 22.53 -10.14
CA LYS A 264 0.77 23.80 -10.83
C LYS A 264 2.21 24.21 -11.22
N GLU A 265 3.18 23.74 -10.46
CA GLU A 265 4.61 24.00 -10.70
C GLU A 265 5.20 22.95 -11.65
N ALA A 266 4.61 21.74 -11.69
CA ALA A 266 5.01 20.66 -12.58
C ALA A 266 4.65 20.99 -14.04
N GLY A 267 5.66 21.15 -14.87
CA GLY A 267 5.50 21.47 -16.29
C GLY A 267 5.70 20.29 -17.23
N THR A 268 6.24 19.17 -16.75
CA THR A 268 6.66 18.03 -17.56
C THR A 268 6.30 16.70 -16.91
N PRO A 269 6.22 15.59 -17.67
CA PRO A 269 6.06 14.26 -17.11
C PRO A 269 7.15 13.87 -16.09
N ALA A 270 8.37 14.41 -16.20
CA ALA A 270 9.44 14.17 -15.25
C ALA A 270 9.10 14.67 -13.84
N ASP A 271 8.47 15.83 -13.75
CA ASP A 271 8.07 16.45 -12.47
C ASP A 271 7.02 15.61 -11.72
N TYR A 272 6.20 14.82 -12.44
CA TYR A 272 5.25 13.90 -11.83
C TYR A 272 5.90 12.72 -11.12
N GLY A 273 7.09 12.30 -11.55
CA GLY A 273 7.88 11.31 -10.82
C GLY A 273 8.21 11.79 -9.41
N GLU A 274 8.49 13.07 -9.24
CA GLU A 274 8.77 13.69 -7.94
C GLU A 274 7.52 13.77 -7.06
N LEU A 275 6.33 13.94 -7.62
CA LEU A 275 5.07 13.94 -6.84
C LEU A 275 4.82 12.59 -6.15
N ILE A 276 5.20 11.48 -6.77
CA ILE A 276 5.06 10.15 -6.19
C ILE A 276 5.90 10.03 -4.92
N ILE A 277 7.15 10.49 -4.96
CA ILE A 277 8.05 10.44 -3.80
C ILE A 277 7.75 11.51 -2.75
N ALA A 278 7.08 12.58 -3.09
CA ALA A 278 6.63 13.58 -2.12
C ALA A 278 5.75 12.96 -1.01
N GLY A 279 5.00 11.91 -1.33
CA GLY A 279 4.25 11.11 -0.35
C GLY A 279 5.11 10.38 0.68
N LEU A 280 6.41 10.21 0.40
CA LEU A 280 7.39 9.54 1.28
C LEU A 280 8.07 10.50 2.27
N SER A 281 7.76 11.80 2.22
CA SER A 281 8.28 12.77 3.18
C SER A 281 8.07 12.30 4.62
N PRO A 282 9.06 12.48 5.52
CA PRO A 282 8.91 12.17 6.95
C PRO A 282 7.70 12.85 7.59
N SER A 283 7.37 14.08 7.19
CA SER A 283 6.20 14.80 7.69
C SER A 283 4.86 14.13 7.31
N ARG A 284 4.86 13.24 6.32
CA ARG A 284 3.69 12.46 5.88
C ARG A 284 3.65 11.03 6.40
N GLU A 285 4.61 10.61 7.24
CA GLU A 285 4.70 9.23 7.69
C GLU A 285 3.41 8.73 8.34
N THR A 286 2.88 9.48 9.30
CA THR A 286 1.64 9.11 10.00
C THR A 286 0.45 9.00 9.04
N TRP A 287 0.31 9.95 8.11
CA TRP A 287 -0.72 9.89 7.07
C TRP A 287 -0.52 8.71 6.13
N ARG A 288 0.69 8.48 5.70
CA ARG A 288 1.04 7.35 4.82
C ARG A 288 0.65 6.01 5.45
N ASN A 289 1.02 5.81 6.71
CA ASN A 289 0.68 4.59 7.44
C ASN A 289 -0.83 4.47 7.68
N PHE A 290 -1.49 5.54 8.09
CA PHE A 290 -2.95 5.58 8.22
C PHE A 290 -3.65 5.18 6.91
N ARG A 291 -3.24 5.75 5.79
CA ARG A 291 -3.81 5.42 4.47
C ARG A 291 -3.62 3.94 4.13
N ILE A 292 -2.43 3.39 4.35
CA ILE A 292 -2.13 1.98 4.13
C ILE A 292 -3.06 1.09 4.98
N GLU A 293 -3.20 1.38 6.26
CA GLU A 293 -4.01 0.58 7.19
C GLU A 293 -5.51 0.62 6.85
N ILE A 294 -6.02 1.77 6.43
CA ILE A 294 -7.43 1.88 6.00
C ILE A 294 -7.68 1.04 4.74
N HIS A 295 -6.77 1.06 3.76
CA HIS A 295 -6.93 0.25 2.55
C HIS A 295 -6.78 -1.24 2.85
N LEU A 296 -5.91 -1.60 3.78
CA LEU A 296 -5.76 -2.98 4.23
C LEU A 296 -7.07 -3.51 4.83
N GLU A 297 -7.71 -2.75 5.72
CA GLU A 297 -9.01 -3.12 6.31
C GLU A 297 -10.16 -3.08 5.29
N ALA A 298 -10.15 -2.14 4.34
CA ALA A 298 -11.19 -2.03 3.31
C ALA A 298 -11.33 -3.30 2.44
N ARG A 299 -10.27 -4.10 2.33
CA ARG A 299 -10.31 -5.40 1.64
C ARG A 299 -11.31 -6.37 2.28
N HIS A 300 -11.54 -6.23 3.57
CA HIS A 300 -12.38 -7.12 4.38
C HIS A 300 -13.63 -6.42 4.94
N SER A 301 -13.81 -5.13 4.63
CA SER A 301 -14.94 -4.31 5.08
C SER A 301 -15.61 -3.59 3.91
N PRO A 302 -16.60 -4.21 3.23
CA PRO A 302 -17.34 -3.58 2.13
C PRO A 302 -17.94 -2.21 2.49
N PRO A 303 -18.46 -1.98 3.71
CA PRO A 303 -18.94 -0.64 4.09
C PRO A 303 -17.82 0.41 4.09
N LEU A 304 -16.66 0.09 4.64
CA LEU A 304 -15.50 0.99 4.62
C LEU A 304 -15.01 1.23 3.19
N ALA A 305 -14.91 0.17 2.38
CA ALA A 305 -14.52 0.29 0.97
C ALA A 305 -15.42 1.26 0.20
N SER A 306 -16.74 1.16 0.38
CA SER A 306 -17.71 2.05 -0.29
C SER A 306 -17.55 3.51 0.12
N ARG A 307 -17.31 3.79 1.42
CA ARG A 307 -17.07 5.15 1.90
C ARG A 307 -15.77 5.74 1.36
N LEU A 308 -14.69 4.93 1.35
CA LEU A 308 -13.41 5.35 0.77
C LEU A 308 -13.54 5.64 -0.74
N ALA A 309 -14.26 4.80 -1.47
CA ALA A 309 -14.49 4.98 -2.90
C ALA A 309 -15.17 6.34 -3.19
N ALA A 310 -16.18 6.73 -2.40
CA ALA A 310 -16.84 8.01 -2.54
C ALA A 310 -15.88 9.18 -2.33
N SER A 311 -15.10 9.16 -1.25
CA SER A 311 -14.15 10.25 -0.93
C SER A 311 -13.01 10.34 -1.97
N ILE A 312 -12.53 9.21 -2.47
CA ILE A 312 -11.48 9.18 -3.50
C ILE A 312 -12.02 9.71 -4.83
N LYS A 313 -13.24 9.32 -5.21
CA LYS A 313 -13.88 9.83 -6.42
C LYS A 313 -14.02 11.35 -6.37
N GLU A 314 -14.55 11.90 -5.29
CA GLU A 314 -14.66 13.36 -5.09
C GLU A 314 -13.29 14.05 -5.24
N SER A 315 -12.25 13.50 -4.61
CA SER A 315 -10.90 14.04 -4.71
C SER A 315 -10.33 13.96 -6.13
N ASN A 316 -10.59 12.88 -6.85
CA ASN A 316 -10.18 12.74 -8.25
C ASN A 316 -10.90 13.74 -9.14
N ASP A 317 -12.20 13.96 -8.95
CA ASP A 317 -12.98 14.95 -9.70
C ASP A 317 -12.41 16.37 -9.51
N VAL A 318 -12.02 16.72 -8.28
CA VAL A 318 -11.35 18.00 -7.99
C VAL A 318 -10.02 18.11 -8.73
N ILE A 319 -9.18 17.07 -8.73
CA ILE A 319 -7.88 17.08 -9.39
C ILE A 319 -8.04 17.21 -10.91
N VAL A 320 -8.95 16.43 -11.50
CA VAL A 320 -9.20 16.41 -12.95
C VAL A 320 -9.68 17.79 -13.43
N THR A 321 -10.58 18.43 -12.68
CA THR A 321 -11.13 19.74 -13.05
C THR A 321 -10.17 20.91 -12.78
N THR A 322 -9.26 20.77 -11.83
CA THR A 322 -8.41 21.87 -11.37
C THR A 322 -6.99 21.80 -11.96
N SER A 323 -6.49 20.62 -12.30
CA SER A 323 -5.12 20.46 -12.81
C SER A 323 -4.97 21.03 -14.23
N PRO A 324 -4.08 22.00 -14.44
CA PRO A 324 -3.83 22.55 -15.77
C PRO A 324 -3.32 21.49 -16.76
N TYR A 325 -2.58 20.50 -16.27
CA TYR A 325 -1.96 19.43 -17.07
C TYR A 325 -2.97 18.44 -17.65
N LEU A 326 -4.10 18.23 -16.95
CA LEU A 326 -5.14 17.29 -17.38
C LEU A 326 -6.20 17.97 -18.25
N ARG A 327 -6.10 19.27 -18.44
CA ARG A 327 -7.09 20.03 -19.23
C ARG A 327 -7.07 19.62 -20.68
N GLY A 328 -8.22 19.19 -21.19
CA GLY A 328 -8.39 18.78 -22.58
C GLY A 328 -8.10 17.31 -22.86
N ILE A 329 -7.68 16.53 -21.86
CA ILE A 329 -7.55 15.08 -21.98
C ILE A 329 -8.93 14.45 -21.68
N PRO A 330 -9.44 13.53 -22.53
CA PRO A 330 -10.70 12.84 -22.28
C PRO A 330 -10.75 12.12 -20.94
N LEU A 331 -11.89 12.17 -20.25
CA LEU A 331 -12.03 11.56 -18.91
C LEU A 331 -11.80 10.05 -18.92
N GLU A 332 -12.18 9.37 -19.98
CA GLU A 332 -11.93 7.94 -20.19
C GLU A 332 -10.45 7.56 -20.21
N VAL A 333 -9.57 8.53 -20.48
CA VAL A 333 -8.10 8.36 -20.44
C VAL A 333 -7.56 8.79 -19.10
N VAL A 334 -8.03 9.94 -18.60
CA VAL A 334 -7.53 10.54 -17.35
C VAL A 334 -7.87 9.67 -16.15
N SER A 335 -9.10 9.14 -16.09
CA SER A 335 -9.58 8.40 -14.92
C SER A 335 -8.74 7.15 -14.62
N PRO A 336 -8.48 6.23 -15.57
CA PRO A 336 -7.60 5.08 -15.33
C PRO A 336 -6.18 5.47 -14.90
N VAL A 337 -5.61 6.52 -15.51
CA VAL A 337 -4.25 7.00 -15.15
C VAL A 337 -4.24 7.56 -13.73
N ARG A 338 -5.27 8.27 -13.31
CA ARG A 338 -5.38 8.80 -11.94
C ARG A 338 -5.43 7.69 -10.90
N TYR A 339 -6.27 6.68 -11.12
CA TYR A 339 -6.35 5.53 -10.23
C TYR A 339 -5.03 4.73 -10.22
N PHE A 340 -4.40 4.56 -11.38
CA PHE A 340 -3.05 3.98 -11.45
C PHE A 340 -2.06 4.71 -10.55
N ILE A 341 -1.98 6.04 -10.64
CA ILE A 341 -1.09 6.86 -9.81
C ILE A 341 -1.46 6.75 -8.34
N TYR A 342 -2.75 6.69 -8.01
CA TYR A 342 -3.22 6.53 -6.64
C TYR A 342 -2.78 5.18 -6.05
N ALA A 343 -3.01 4.08 -6.77
CA ALA A 343 -2.58 2.74 -6.39
C ALA A 343 -1.05 2.64 -6.28
N LEU A 344 -0.33 3.14 -7.29
CA LEU A 344 1.13 3.21 -7.27
C LEU A 344 1.64 3.92 -6.02
N GLY A 345 1.07 5.06 -5.66
CA GLY A 345 1.46 5.81 -4.46
C GLY A 345 1.26 5.04 -3.16
N ILE A 346 0.26 4.14 -3.08
CA ILE A 346 0.08 3.23 -1.93
C ILE A 346 1.14 2.14 -1.93
N GLY A 347 1.35 1.48 -3.06
CA GLY A 347 2.33 0.40 -3.13
C GLY A 347 3.78 0.86 -2.95
N ILE A 348 4.15 2.02 -3.49
CA ILE A 348 5.46 2.65 -3.23
C ILE A 348 5.63 2.96 -1.73
N ALA A 349 4.58 3.38 -1.04
CA ALA A 349 4.60 3.60 0.40
C ALA A 349 4.80 2.28 1.18
N VAL A 350 4.19 1.18 0.76
CA VAL A 350 4.42 -0.17 1.34
C VAL A 350 5.89 -0.60 1.13
N LEU A 351 6.43 -0.44 -0.06
CA LEU A 351 7.83 -0.76 -0.35
C LEU A 351 8.79 0.09 0.49
N HIS A 352 8.49 1.37 0.66
CA HIS A 352 9.26 2.26 1.54
C HIS A 352 9.25 1.78 2.99
N ASN A 353 8.08 1.43 3.52
CA ASN A 353 7.92 0.92 4.88
C ASN A 353 8.62 -0.44 5.08
N ALA A 354 8.75 -1.24 4.02
CA ALA A 354 9.51 -2.49 4.03
C ALA A 354 11.04 -2.28 3.95
N GLY A 355 11.51 -1.04 3.89
CA GLY A 355 12.93 -0.68 3.91
C GLY A 355 13.57 -0.51 2.54
N ILE A 356 12.81 -0.49 1.45
CA ILE A 356 13.35 -0.18 0.12
C ILE A 356 13.58 1.34 0.01
N PRO A 357 14.78 1.79 -0.41
CA PRO A 357 15.10 3.21 -0.51
C PRO A 357 14.48 3.85 -1.77
N VAL A 358 13.18 3.65 -1.99
CA VAL A 358 12.45 4.16 -3.17
C VAL A 358 12.52 5.68 -3.30
N ALA A 359 12.62 6.40 -2.18
CA ALA A 359 12.78 7.85 -2.17
C ALA A 359 14.14 8.34 -2.75
N ARG A 360 15.09 7.44 -2.94
CA ARG A 360 16.42 7.74 -3.53
C ARG A 360 16.50 7.42 -5.02
N LEU A 361 15.44 6.88 -5.61
CA LEU A 361 15.38 6.57 -7.04
C LEU A 361 14.99 7.82 -7.84
N ASP A 362 15.51 7.91 -9.05
CA ASP A 362 15.10 8.93 -10.00
C ASP A 362 13.82 8.49 -10.73
N HIS A 363 12.66 8.80 -10.14
CA HIS A 363 11.36 8.46 -10.71
C HIS A 363 11.02 9.28 -11.97
N SER A 364 11.77 10.32 -12.30
CA SER A 364 11.53 11.17 -13.47
C SER A 364 11.63 10.37 -14.78
N ARG A 365 12.62 9.47 -14.87
CA ARG A 365 12.84 8.64 -16.08
C ARG A 365 11.68 7.70 -16.35
N VAL A 366 11.24 6.97 -15.33
CA VAL A 366 10.10 6.05 -15.46
C VAL A 366 8.83 6.84 -15.75
N SER A 367 8.63 8.00 -15.14
CA SER A 367 7.47 8.87 -15.39
C SER A 367 7.43 9.36 -16.84
N VAL A 368 8.55 9.78 -17.42
CA VAL A 368 8.64 10.20 -18.83
C VAL A 368 8.34 9.02 -19.77
N GLU A 369 8.95 7.86 -19.55
CA GLU A 369 8.70 6.69 -20.41
C GLU A 369 7.27 6.17 -20.25
N PHE A 370 6.67 6.29 -19.05
CA PHE A 370 5.27 5.98 -18.81
C PHE A 370 4.36 6.91 -19.63
N ALA A 371 4.57 8.23 -19.57
CA ALA A 371 3.81 9.20 -20.35
C ALA A 371 3.89 8.93 -21.87
N ARG A 372 5.10 8.69 -22.40
CA ARG A 372 5.32 8.33 -23.80
C ARG A 372 4.59 7.05 -24.21
N SER A 373 4.49 6.10 -23.29
CA SER A 373 3.80 4.85 -23.57
C SER A 373 2.28 5.04 -23.60
N ILE A 374 1.74 5.88 -22.72
CA ILE A 374 0.34 6.28 -22.78
C ILE A 374 0.03 7.04 -24.08
N GLU A 375 0.86 8.02 -24.46
CA GLU A 375 0.68 8.76 -25.72
C GLU A 375 0.62 7.83 -26.94
N ARG A 376 1.47 6.81 -27.00
CA ARG A 376 1.48 5.80 -28.08
C ARG A 376 0.24 4.90 -28.09
N MET A 377 -0.45 4.75 -26.97
CA MET A 377 -1.67 3.95 -26.87
C MET A 377 -2.93 4.73 -27.30
N ILE A 378 -2.87 6.06 -27.19
CA ILE A 378 -4.00 6.97 -27.46
C ILE A 378 -3.95 7.47 -28.92
N GLY A 379 -2.74 7.66 -29.48
CA GLY A 379 -2.53 8.14 -30.85
C GLY A 379 -2.48 7.05 -31.86
#